data_5d1ea3f2208959d1f717e17ef7c55bd6
#
_entry.id   5d1ea3f2208959d1f717e17ef7c55bd6
#
_cell.length_a   1.000
_cell.length_b   1.000
_cell.length_c   1.000
_cell.angle_alpha   90.00
_cell.angle_beta   90.00
_cell.angle_gamma   90.00
#
_symmetry.space_group_name_H-M   'P 1'
#
loop_
_entity.id
_entity.type
_entity.pdbx_description
1 polymer ?
#
loop_
_entity_poly.entity_id
_entity_poly.type
_entity_poly.pdbx_seq_one_letter_code
_entity_poly.pdbx_strand_id
1 'polypeptide(L)'
;EYMRKYVPGTPPPMAKTIMEETEAGKETADAVIVAVPPLLQFKGLNLLASVKQKESAAYPKAVRQPQGYWFPIVSIGMIQVYNPKLVKKSELPKTAMDLTDPKWRDAIVTHDLTVGTLGAYWLASLRPIFGEKKWQKFVEGLAKNRPKAYGLYDPVVDSVTSGETKIGLTVLLHDFIKAKRAERDIERLKLKDVPMLMTFNAIARTRAGRHPAAAELLVDFLLSKQGQKMVGSTYQRIPARAGTGAHYAFEKVVGKEKFISFPGERMLPTSADSISTLAKLFAK
;
A
#
# COMPACT_ATOMS: atom_id res chain seq x y z
N GLU A 1 9.42 14.40 -0.81
CA GLU A 1 9.40 15.30 0.37
C GLU A 1 8.16 15.11 1.27
N TYR A 2 6.98 14.86 0.72
CA TYR A 2 5.71 14.65 1.43
C TYR A 2 5.71 13.47 2.41
N MET A 3 6.49 12.44 2.18
CA MET A 3 6.52 11.22 3.00
C MET A 3 7.53 11.25 4.15
N ARG A 4 8.42 12.23 4.18
CA ARG A 4 9.57 12.28 5.13
C ARG A 4 9.25 12.77 6.55
N LYS A 5 8.04 13.26 6.83
CA LYS A 5 7.67 13.84 8.14
C LYS A 5 6.32 13.33 8.65
N TYR A 6 6.09 12.02 8.63
CA TYR A 6 4.94 11.50 9.36
C TYR A 6 5.26 11.51 10.86
N VAL A 7 4.69 12.46 11.56
CA VAL A 7 4.64 12.46 13.03
C VAL A 7 3.26 11.95 13.41
N PRO A 8 3.16 10.84 14.19
CA PRO A 8 1.88 10.36 14.66
C PRO A 8 1.11 11.49 15.36
N GLY A 9 -0.15 11.68 14.95
CA GLY A 9 -1.00 12.74 15.51
C GLY A 9 -1.00 14.07 14.74
N THR A 10 -0.11 14.28 13.76
CA THR A 10 -0.20 15.47 12.89
C THR A 10 -1.06 15.15 11.66
N PRO A 11 -1.91 16.10 11.21
CA PRO A 11 -2.64 15.95 9.96
C PRO A 11 -1.69 15.74 8.78
N PRO A 12 -2.04 14.88 7.80
CA PRO A 12 -1.31 14.81 6.55
C PRO A 12 -1.20 16.21 5.91
N PRO A 13 -0.11 16.56 5.22
CA PRO A 13 0.05 17.89 4.63
C PRO A 13 -1.15 18.33 3.79
N MET A 14 -1.73 17.43 2.98
CA MET A 14 -2.94 17.72 2.19
C MET A 14 -4.16 18.02 3.08
N ALA A 15 -4.33 17.31 4.21
CA ALA A 15 -5.41 17.60 5.15
C ALA A 15 -5.21 18.97 5.79
N LYS A 16 -3.98 19.30 6.17
CA LYS A 16 -3.62 20.62 6.71
C LYS A 16 -3.95 21.75 5.72
N THR A 17 -3.56 21.56 4.44
CA THR A 17 -3.89 22.55 3.38
C THR A 17 -5.40 22.75 3.25
N ILE A 18 -6.19 21.67 3.18
CA ILE A 18 -7.65 21.77 3.09
C ILE A 18 -8.25 22.51 4.30
N MET A 19 -7.74 22.25 5.51
CA MET A 19 -8.19 22.93 6.72
C MET A 19 -7.86 24.44 6.66
N GLU A 20 -6.61 24.79 6.34
CA GLU A 20 -6.17 26.19 6.26
C GLU A 20 -6.91 26.99 5.18
N GLU A 21 -7.16 26.38 4.01
CA GLU A 21 -7.95 26.99 2.93
C GLU A 21 -9.40 27.19 3.35
N THR A 22 -10.00 26.18 4.00
CA THR A 22 -11.37 26.25 4.51
C THR A 22 -11.54 27.33 5.57
N GLU A 23 -10.64 27.40 6.56
CA GLU A 23 -10.64 28.42 7.61
C GLU A 23 -10.45 29.83 7.07
N ALA A 24 -9.62 29.97 6.03
CA ALA A 24 -9.40 31.24 5.34
C ALA A 24 -10.54 31.64 4.38
N GLY A 25 -11.61 30.82 4.25
CA GLY A 25 -12.69 31.04 3.31
C GLY A 25 -12.28 30.93 1.84
N LYS A 26 -11.11 30.34 1.57
CA LYS A 26 -10.58 30.12 0.23
C LYS A 26 -11.27 28.92 -0.44
N GLU A 27 -11.13 28.85 -1.75
CA GLU A 27 -11.50 27.67 -2.51
C GLU A 27 -10.53 26.53 -2.22
N THR A 28 -11.06 25.35 -1.99
CA THR A 28 -10.28 24.13 -1.71
C THR A 28 -10.71 23.00 -2.64
N ALA A 29 -9.97 21.88 -2.61
CA ALA A 29 -10.24 20.74 -3.46
C ALA A 29 -11.65 20.16 -3.23
N ASP A 30 -12.40 19.89 -4.30
CA ASP A 30 -13.72 19.25 -4.26
C ASP A 30 -13.62 17.73 -4.00
N ALA A 31 -12.53 17.11 -4.45
CA ALA A 31 -12.24 15.71 -4.22
C ALA A 31 -10.73 15.48 -4.03
N VAL A 32 -10.38 14.42 -3.32
CA VAL A 32 -9.01 13.99 -3.10
C VAL A 32 -8.82 12.52 -3.51
N ILE A 33 -7.67 12.21 -4.09
CA ILE A 33 -7.27 10.84 -4.42
C ILE A 33 -5.97 10.53 -3.68
N VAL A 34 -6.07 9.71 -2.64
CA VAL A 34 -4.93 9.34 -1.80
C VAL A 34 -5.07 7.89 -1.33
N ALA A 35 -4.02 7.36 -0.68
CA ALA A 35 -4.09 6.07 -0.02
C ALA A 35 -5.09 6.08 1.15
N VAL A 36 -5.62 4.91 1.53
CA VAL A 36 -6.61 4.79 2.61
C VAL A 36 -6.14 5.33 3.96
N PRO A 37 -4.87 5.16 4.41
CA PRO A 37 -4.46 5.68 5.71
C PRO A 37 -4.69 7.18 5.93
N PRO A 38 -4.30 8.08 5.01
CA PRO A 38 -4.67 9.49 5.09
C PRO A 38 -6.18 9.74 5.12
N LEU A 39 -6.98 8.97 4.35
CA LEU A 39 -8.45 9.16 4.33
C LEU A 39 -9.10 8.86 5.67
N LEU A 40 -8.57 7.92 6.44
CA LEU A 40 -9.02 7.65 7.80
C LEU A 40 -8.81 8.87 8.70
N GLN A 41 -7.67 9.55 8.55
CA GLN A 41 -7.40 10.80 9.28
C GLN A 41 -8.32 11.94 8.81
N PHE A 42 -8.51 12.10 7.49
CA PHE A 42 -9.43 13.09 6.92
C PHE A 42 -10.86 12.89 7.45
N LYS A 43 -11.32 11.64 7.54
CA LYS A 43 -12.63 11.32 8.15
C LYS A 43 -12.67 11.73 9.62
N GLY A 44 -11.63 11.41 10.41
CA GLY A 44 -11.53 11.80 11.82
C GLY A 44 -11.54 13.32 12.03
N LEU A 45 -10.96 14.08 11.11
CA LEU A 45 -10.96 15.55 11.09
C LEU A 45 -12.24 16.16 10.46
N ASN A 46 -13.23 15.33 10.11
CA ASN A 46 -14.50 15.78 9.51
C ASN A 46 -14.34 16.51 8.15
N LEU A 47 -13.28 16.22 7.41
CA LEU A 47 -12.99 16.85 6.12
C LEU A 47 -13.69 16.18 4.93
N LEU A 48 -14.25 14.98 5.12
CA LEU A 48 -14.90 14.22 4.05
C LEU A 48 -16.42 14.31 4.15
N ALA A 49 -17.07 14.25 2.99
CA ALA A 49 -18.50 14.09 2.89
C ALA A 49 -18.87 12.69 2.38
N SER A 50 -19.93 12.12 2.92
CA SER A 50 -20.47 10.84 2.45
C SER A 50 -21.18 11.01 1.11
N VAL A 51 -20.96 10.07 0.19
CA VAL A 51 -21.58 10.00 -1.14
C VAL A 51 -22.29 8.66 -1.28
N LYS A 52 -23.52 8.66 -1.79
CA LYS A 52 -24.21 7.43 -2.17
C LYS A 52 -23.66 6.94 -3.51
N GLN A 53 -23.15 5.71 -3.53
CA GLN A 53 -22.51 5.14 -4.71
C GLN A 53 -23.26 3.91 -5.22
N LYS A 54 -23.72 3.95 -6.49
CA LYS A 54 -24.49 2.89 -7.13
C LYS A 54 -23.62 1.70 -7.53
N GLU A 55 -22.36 1.96 -7.88
CA GLU A 55 -21.42 0.96 -8.40
C GLU A 55 -20.77 0.08 -7.31
N SER A 56 -21.04 0.33 -6.04
CA SER A 56 -20.38 -0.36 -4.92
C SER A 56 -20.54 -1.88 -4.96
N ALA A 57 -21.62 -2.40 -5.53
CA ALA A 57 -21.88 -3.83 -5.66
C ALA A 57 -20.86 -4.55 -6.57
N ALA A 58 -20.28 -3.85 -7.55
CA ALA A 58 -19.28 -4.39 -8.48
C ALA A 58 -17.87 -4.50 -7.88
N TYR A 59 -17.67 -4.03 -6.67
CA TYR A 59 -16.40 -4.09 -5.96
C TYR A 59 -16.34 -5.28 -5.01
N PRO A 60 -15.17 -5.92 -4.81
CA PRO A 60 -15.02 -6.97 -3.81
C PRO A 60 -15.45 -6.49 -2.41
N LYS A 61 -16.16 -7.33 -1.65
CA LYS A 61 -16.66 -6.94 -0.31
C LYS A 61 -15.55 -6.42 0.62
N ALA A 62 -14.35 -7.00 0.52
CA ALA A 62 -13.20 -6.62 1.35
C ALA A 62 -12.71 -5.18 1.14
N VAL A 63 -13.09 -4.53 0.04
CA VAL A 63 -12.62 -3.17 -0.29
C VAL A 63 -13.72 -2.11 -0.19
N ARG A 64 -14.96 -2.51 0.08
CA ARG A 64 -16.09 -1.57 0.19
C ARG A 64 -16.00 -0.77 1.49
N GLN A 65 -16.25 0.53 1.38
CA GLN A 65 -16.42 1.43 2.52
C GLN A 65 -17.94 1.70 2.69
N PRO A 66 -18.61 1.07 3.67
CA PRO A 66 -20.07 1.06 3.73
C PRO A 66 -20.69 2.44 4.05
N GLN A 67 -19.92 3.36 4.63
CA GLN A 67 -20.38 4.69 4.99
C GLN A 67 -20.28 5.71 3.85
N GLY A 68 -19.66 5.35 2.69
CA GLY A 68 -19.56 6.20 1.51
C GLY A 68 -18.60 7.39 1.62
N TYR A 69 -17.64 7.37 2.55
CA TYR A 69 -16.67 8.46 2.68
C TYR A 69 -15.55 8.43 1.63
N TRP A 70 -15.20 7.23 1.13
CA TRP A 70 -14.24 7.07 0.04
C TRP A 70 -14.51 5.80 -0.75
N PHE A 71 -13.96 5.75 -1.95
CA PHE A 71 -14.16 4.64 -2.89
C PHE A 71 -12.84 4.23 -3.50
N PRO A 72 -12.45 2.95 -3.38
CA PRO A 72 -11.22 2.44 -3.97
C PRO A 72 -11.22 2.54 -5.49
N ILE A 73 -10.13 3.05 -6.08
CA ILE A 73 -9.95 3.14 -7.53
C ILE A 73 -8.75 2.33 -8.02
N VAL A 74 -7.69 2.23 -7.21
CA VAL A 74 -6.49 1.46 -7.54
C VAL A 74 -6.18 0.51 -6.39
N SER A 75 -6.03 -0.77 -6.72
CA SER A 75 -5.54 -1.79 -5.79
C SER A 75 -4.02 -1.81 -5.76
N ILE A 76 -3.44 -1.80 -4.57
CA ILE A 76 -2.00 -1.82 -4.32
C ILE A 76 -1.70 -3.05 -3.47
N GLY A 77 -1.15 -4.09 -4.10
CA GLY A 77 -0.66 -5.29 -3.40
C GLY A 77 0.80 -5.12 -3.02
N MET A 78 1.17 -5.58 -1.83
CA MET A 78 2.54 -5.66 -1.35
C MET A 78 2.96 -7.13 -1.33
N ILE A 79 4.06 -7.44 -2.01
CA ILE A 79 4.58 -8.80 -2.15
C ILE A 79 6.08 -8.84 -1.86
N GLN A 80 6.59 -10.04 -1.64
CA GLN A 80 8.00 -10.34 -1.56
C GLN A 80 8.46 -10.96 -2.89
N VAL A 81 9.70 -10.66 -3.26
CA VAL A 81 10.32 -11.14 -4.51
C VAL A 81 11.75 -11.59 -4.27
N TYR A 82 12.32 -12.31 -5.22
CA TYR A 82 13.74 -12.69 -5.20
C TYR A 82 14.32 -12.68 -6.61
N ASN A 83 15.64 -12.62 -6.72
CA ASN A 83 16.36 -12.79 -7.97
C ASN A 83 16.64 -14.29 -8.20
N PRO A 84 16.06 -14.92 -9.25
CA PRO A 84 16.20 -16.36 -9.49
C PRO A 84 17.58 -16.80 -9.96
N LYS A 85 18.43 -15.86 -10.40
CA LYS A 85 19.84 -16.15 -10.73
C LYS A 85 20.74 -16.25 -9.50
N LEU A 86 20.34 -15.59 -8.39
CA LEU A 86 21.13 -15.51 -7.17
C LEU A 86 20.64 -16.44 -6.05
N VAL A 87 19.39 -16.89 -6.10
CA VAL A 87 18.80 -17.76 -5.07
C VAL A 87 18.07 -18.92 -5.71
N LYS A 88 18.51 -20.14 -5.42
CA LYS A 88 17.84 -21.36 -5.86
C LYS A 88 16.53 -21.55 -5.11
N LYS A 89 15.53 -22.17 -5.74
CA LYS A 89 14.22 -22.45 -5.11
C LYS A 89 14.30 -23.24 -3.80
N SER A 90 15.28 -24.14 -3.68
CA SER A 90 15.55 -24.94 -2.47
C SER A 90 16.07 -24.12 -1.29
N GLU A 91 16.66 -22.96 -1.53
CA GLU A 91 17.28 -22.08 -0.53
C GLU A 91 16.35 -20.98 -0.05
N LEU A 92 15.17 -20.82 -0.72
CA LEU A 92 14.23 -19.75 -0.41
C LEU A 92 13.70 -19.83 1.02
N PRO A 93 13.54 -18.69 1.69
CA PRO A 93 12.84 -18.62 2.97
C PRO A 93 11.39 -19.08 2.80
N LYS A 94 10.89 -19.90 3.72
CA LYS A 94 9.53 -20.46 3.71
C LYS A 94 8.58 -19.69 4.61
N THR A 95 9.12 -19.03 5.63
CA THR A 95 8.39 -18.23 6.61
C THR A 95 9.05 -16.86 6.79
N ALA A 96 8.33 -15.91 7.41
CA ALA A 96 8.92 -14.62 7.75
C ALA A 96 10.17 -14.77 8.64
N MET A 97 10.12 -15.70 9.60
CA MET A 97 11.25 -15.92 10.50
C MET A 97 12.52 -16.39 9.80
N ASP A 98 12.41 -17.11 8.66
CA ASP A 98 13.57 -17.54 7.90
C ASP A 98 14.34 -16.36 7.26
N LEU A 99 13.69 -15.20 7.09
CA LEU A 99 14.33 -13.95 6.66
C LEU A 99 15.26 -13.34 7.73
N THR A 100 15.18 -13.79 8.96
CA THR A 100 16.07 -13.35 10.05
C THR A 100 17.37 -14.16 10.14
N ASP A 101 17.50 -15.23 9.35
CA ASP A 101 18.73 -16.01 9.27
C ASP A 101 19.91 -15.13 8.83
N PRO A 102 21.06 -15.17 9.50
CA PRO A 102 22.25 -14.39 9.13
C PRO A 102 22.75 -14.58 7.70
N LYS A 103 22.39 -15.67 7.02
CA LYS A 103 22.72 -15.87 5.59
C LYS A 103 22.12 -14.81 4.67
N TRP A 104 21.09 -14.08 5.13
CA TRP A 104 20.44 -12.99 4.41
C TRP A 104 20.99 -11.61 4.76
N ARG A 105 22.06 -11.52 5.57
CA ARG A 105 22.70 -10.25 5.90
C ARG A 105 23.16 -9.53 4.65
N ASP A 106 22.79 -8.24 4.54
CA ASP A 106 23.08 -7.36 3.39
C ASP A 106 22.50 -7.86 2.05
N ALA A 107 21.61 -8.87 2.07
CA ALA A 107 21.02 -9.48 0.89
C ALA A 107 19.54 -9.09 0.66
N ILE A 108 18.96 -8.32 1.56
CA ILE A 108 17.56 -7.89 1.53
C ILE A 108 17.48 -6.42 1.18
N VAL A 109 16.51 -6.05 0.34
CA VAL A 109 16.12 -4.66 0.08
C VAL A 109 14.68 -4.42 0.46
N THR A 110 14.39 -3.23 0.96
CA THR A 110 13.05 -2.80 1.37
C THR A 110 12.82 -1.34 1.04
N HIS A 111 11.56 -0.91 1.06
CA HIS A 111 11.24 0.51 1.14
C HIS A 111 11.62 1.04 2.53
N ASP A 112 11.87 2.33 2.66
CA ASP A 112 12.22 2.96 3.93
C ASP A 112 11.15 2.65 5.00
N LEU A 113 11.58 2.00 6.08
CA LEU A 113 10.74 1.56 7.20
C LEU A 113 10.75 2.55 8.37
N THR A 114 11.55 3.61 8.28
CA THR A 114 11.71 4.60 9.37
C THR A 114 10.64 5.69 9.37
N VAL A 115 9.86 5.77 8.30
CA VAL A 115 8.79 6.74 8.11
C VAL A 115 7.48 6.03 7.74
N GLY A 116 6.36 6.76 7.79
CA GLY A 116 5.01 6.22 7.51
C GLY A 116 4.76 5.83 6.05
N THR A 117 5.60 4.96 5.49
CA THR A 117 5.47 4.42 4.13
C THR A 117 4.55 3.21 4.08
N LEU A 118 4.12 2.81 2.88
CA LEU A 118 3.37 1.55 2.71
C LEU A 118 4.18 0.33 3.17
N GLY A 119 5.52 0.37 3.03
CA GLY A 119 6.40 -0.69 3.54
C GLY A 119 6.37 -0.81 5.06
N ALA A 120 6.46 0.33 5.76
CA ALA A 120 6.34 0.37 7.22
C ALA A 120 4.94 -0.08 7.70
N TYR A 121 3.89 0.40 7.04
CA TYR A 121 2.53 -0.06 7.31
C TYR A 121 2.36 -1.56 7.04
N TRP A 122 2.94 -2.10 5.95
CA TRP A 122 2.92 -3.53 5.68
C TRP A 122 3.54 -4.32 6.84
N LEU A 123 4.73 -3.94 7.28
CA LEU A 123 5.43 -4.61 8.37
C LEU A 123 4.69 -4.49 9.72
N ALA A 124 4.12 -3.32 9.99
CA ALA A 124 3.24 -3.09 11.15
C ALA A 124 2.01 -3.99 11.15
N SER A 125 1.44 -4.26 9.96
CA SER A 125 0.24 -5.12 9.82
C SER A 125 0.50 -6.59 10.08
N LEU A 126 1.75 -7.03 10.09
CA LEU A 126 2.10 -8.39 10.50
C LEU A 126 2.00 -8.57 12.04
N ARG A 127 2.01 -7.48 12.83
CA ARG A 127 1.93 -7.57 14.30
C ARG A 127 0.66 -8.27 14.80
N PRO A 128 -0.56 -7.91 14.38
CA PRO A 128 -1.76 -8.64 14.77
C PRO A 128 -1.85 -10.05 14.18
N ILE A 129 -1.13 -10.34 13.09
CA ILE A 129 -1.11 -11.67 12.45
C ILE A 129 -0.16 -12.61 13.20
N PHE A 130 1.00 -12.13 13.59
CA PHE A 130 2.04 -12.92 14.28
C PHE A 130 1.86 -12.97 15.80
N GLY A 131 1.18 -12.00 16.37
CA GLY A 131 1.20 -11.71 17.81
C GLY A 131 2.48 -10.95 18.20
N GLU A 132 2.41 -10.25 19.34
CA GLU A 132 3.44 -9.33 19.81
C GLU A 132 4.86 -9.94 19.83
N LYS A 133 5.03 -11.04 20.56
CA LYS A 133 6.36 -11.65 20.77
C LYS A 133 7.02 -12.11 19.48
N LYS A 134 6.24 -12.73 18.57
CA LYS A 134 6.77 -13.21 17.27
C LYS A 134 7.10 -12.04 16.37
N TRP A 135 6.24 -11.02 16.32
CA TRP A 135 6.48 -9.82 15.51
C TRP A 135 7.73 -9.09 15.98
N GLN A 136 7.88 -8.84 17.28
CA GLN A 136 9.05 -8.19 17.86
C GLN A 136 10.34 -8.93 17.46
N LYS A 137 10.38 -10.26 17.68
CA LYS A 137 11.53 -11.10 17.32
C LYS A 137 11.83 -11.03 15.81
N PHE A 138 10.79 -10.98 14.97
CA PHE A 138 10.94 -10.87 13.53
C PHE A 138 11.57 -9.54 13.11
N VAL A 139 11.05 -8.41 13.58
CA VAL A 139 11.56 -7.09 13.16
C VAL A 139 12.97 -6.83 13.68
N GLU A 140 13.30 -7.27 14.90
CA GLU A 140 14.66 -7.22 15.46
C GLU A 140 15.65 -8.08 14.65
N GLY A 141 15.26 -9.31 14.31
CA GLY A 141 16.08 -10.20 13.50
C GLY A 141 16.29 -9.68 12.09
N LEU A 142 15.24 -9.11 11.48
CA LEU A 142 15.32 -8.47 10.18
C LEU A 142 16.27 -7.25 10.21
N ALA A 143 16.20 -6.40 11.24
CA ALA A 143 17.09 -5.25 11.40
C ALA A 143 18.57 -5.68 11.52
N LYS A 144 18.87 -6.79 12.22
CA LYS A 144 20.23 -7.36 12.32
C LYS A 144 20.79 -7.78 10.95
N ASN A 145 19.93 -8.12 9.99
CA ASN A 145 20.33 -8.44 8.62
C ASN A 145 20.58 -7.20 7.75
N ARG A 146 20.45 -5.99 8.32
CA ARG A 146 20.78 -4.71 7.69
C ARG A 146 20.19 -4.56 6.28
N PRO A 147 18.86 -4.66 6.11
CA PRO A 147 18.25 -4.53 4.81
C PRO A 147 18.56 -3.16 4.21
N LYS A 148 18.92 -3.13 2.93
CA LYS A 148 19.07 -1.89 2.18
C LYS A 148 17.72 -1.21 2.05
N ALA A 149 17.63 0.09 2.29
CA ALA A 149 16.39 0.84 2.26
C ALA A 149 16.42 1.95 1.21
N TYR A 150 15.31 2.11 0.48
CA TYR A 150 15.11 3.19 -0.48
C TYR A 150 13.85 3.98 -0.18
N GLY A 151 13.89 5.28 -0.44
CA GLY A 151 12.73 6.17 -0.27
C GLY A 151 11.66 6.02 -1.35
N LEU A 152 11.95 5.31 -2.45
CA LEU A 152 11.06 5.08 -3.59
C LEU A 152 10.95 3.57 -3.88
N TYR A 153 9.87 3.15 -4.56
CA TYR A 153 9.60 1.73 -4.85
C TYR A 153 10.39 1.19 -6.04
N ASP A 154 10.58 1.98 -7.09
CA ASP A 154 11.31 1.55 -8.30
C ASP A 154 12.74 1.08 -7.97
N PRO A 155 13.56 1.80 -7.16
CA PRO A 155 14.88 1.33 -6.76
C PRO A 155 14.89 0.00 -5.99
N VAL A 156 13.80 -0.35 -5.28
CA VAL A 156 13.68 -1.67 -4.63
C VAL A 156 13.62 -2.78 -5.67
N VAL A 157 12.85 -2.60 -6.73
CA VAL A 157 12.79 -3.55 -7.86
C VAL A 157 14.12 -3.60 -8.60
N ASP A 158 14.72 -2.44 -8.84
CA ASP A 158 16.01 -2.33 -9.56
C ASP A 158 17.13 -3.06 -8.81
N SER A 159 17.22 -2.90 -7.51
CA SER A 159 18.21 -3.56 -6.66
C SER A 159 18.12 -5.10 -6.74
N VAL A 160 16.91 -5.66 -6.80
CA VAL A 160 16.71 -7.11 -6.96
C VAL A 160 17.07 -7.57 -8.37
N THR A 161 16.57 -6.86 -9.38
CA THR A 161 16.70 -7.27 -10.78
C THR A 161 18.12 -7.08 -11.33
N SER A 162 18.89 -6.12 -10.80
CA SER A 162 20.31 -5.95 -11.12
C SER A 162 21.22 -6.97 -10.42
N GLY A 163 20.71 -7.66 -9.40
CA GLY A 163 21.49 -8.58 -8.59
C GLY A 163 22.25 -7.93 -7.44
N GLU A 164 22.03 -6.64 -7.18
CA GLU A 164 22.62 -5.95 -6.03
C GLU A 164 22.14 -6.54 -4.70
N THR A 165 20.87 -6.94 -4.63
CA THR A 165 20.31 -7.69 -3.51
C THR A 165 19.61 -8.96 -3.98
N LYS A 166 19.44 -9.93 -3.09
CA LYS A 166 18.84 -11.23 -3.41
C LYS A 166 17.32 -11.23 -3.25
N ILE A 167 16.81 -10.51 -2.25
CA ILE A 167 15.40 -10.52 -1.83
C ILE A 167 14.88 -9.10 -1.71
N GLY A 168 13.73 -8.82 -2.33
CA GLY A 168 12.93 -7.62 -2.14
C GLY A 168 11.77 -7.90 -1.20
N LEU A 169 11.71 -7.19 -0.07
CA LEU A 169 10.72 -7.45 0.96
C LEU A 169 9.41 -6.69 0.73
N THR A 170 9.47 -5.47 0.21
CA THR A 170 8.32 -4.57 0.06
C THR A 170 8.18 -4.08 -1.37
N VAL A 171 7.81 -4.99 -2.27
CA VAL A 171 7.62 -4.70 -3.70
C VAL A 171 6.14 -4.54 -4.02
N LEU A 172 5.80 -3.53 -4.80
CA LEU A 172 4.44 -3.34 -5.27
C LEU A 172 4.11 -4.34 -6.38
N LEU A 173 2.97 -4.98 -6.28
CA LEU A 173 2.55 -6.05 -7.20
C LEU A 173 2.55 -5.59 -8.67
N HIS A 174 2.14 -4.35 -8.95
CA HIS A 174 2.15 -3.82 -10.31
C HIS A 174 3.58 -3.56 -10.85
N ASP A 175 4.54 -3.18 -10.00
CA ASP A 175 5.93 -3.00 -10.41
C ASP A 175 6.61 -4.35 -10.66
N PHE A 176 6.29 -5.38 -9.87
CA PHE A 176 6.67 -6.76 -10.18
C PHE A 176 6.14 -7.21 -11.54
N ILE A 177 4.85 -6.94 -11.86
CA ILE A 177 4.27 -7.32 -13.15
C ILE A 177 4.97 -6.60 -14.30
N LYS A 178 5.29 -5.31 -14.14
CA LYS A 178 6.07 -4.56 -15.14
C LYS A 178 7.46 -5.17 -15.35
N ALA A 179 8.18 -5.48 -14.27
CA ALA A 179 9.49 -6.09 -14.33
C ALA A 179 9.46 -7.47 -15.01
N LYS A 180 8.46 -8.30 -14.71
CA LYS A 180 8.26 -9.61 -15.38
C LYS A 180 8.00 -9.47 -16.87
N ARG A 181 7.25 -8.46 -17.31
CA ARG A 181 7.00 -8.19 -18.73
C ARG A 181 8.22 -7.68 -19.48
N ALA A 182 9.08 -6.96 -18.78
CA ALA A 182 10.37 -6.53 -19.28
C ALA A 182 11.44 -7.64 -19.18
N GLU A 183 11.01 -8.88 -18.91
CA GLU A 183 11.86 -10.09 -18.80
C GLU A 183 13.03 -9.93 -17.81
N ARG A 184 12.84 -9.08 -16.79
CA ARG A 184 13.84 -8.87 -15.74
C ARG A 184 13.92 -10.07 -14.80
N ASP A 185 15.09 -10.27 -14.19
CA ASP A 185 15.39 -11.38 -13.29
C ASP A 185 14.73 -11.18 -11.91
N ILE A 186 13.46 -11.47 -11.86
CA ILE A 186 12.63 -11.32 -10.64
C ILE A 186 11.54 -12.39 -10.60
N GLU A 187 11.39 -13.03 -9.45
CA GLU A 187 10.33 -14.00 -9.18
C GLU A 187 9.66 -13.71 -7.85
N ARG A 188 8.41 -14.14 -7.72
CA ARG A 188 7.65 -13.95 -6.50
C ARG A 188 8.11 -14.92 -5.41
N LEU A 189 8.44 -14.37 -4.24
CA LEU A 189 8.70 -15.13 -3.02
C LEU A 189 7.39 -15.24 -2.22
N LYS A 190 6.93 -16.47 -1.96
CA LYS A 190 5.75 -16.74 -1.14
C LYS A 190 6.16 -17.30 0.22
N LEU A 191 5.88 -16.54 1.26
CA LEU A 191 6.07 -16.94 2.65
C LEU A 191 4.74 -17.53 3.18
N LYS A 192 4.80 -18.70 3.82
CA LYS A 192 3.61 -19.45 4.24
C LYS A 192 2.76 -18.74 5.29
N ASP A 193 3.41 -17.93 6.13
CA ASP A 193 2.82 -17.22 7.25
C ASP A 193 2.60 -15.72 6.99
N VAL A 194 2.88 -15.25 5.76
CA VAL A 194 2.67 -13.86 5.34
C VAL A 194 1.58 -13.85 4.26
N PRO A 195 0.37 -13.37 4.56
CA PRO A 195 -0.66 -13.19 3.56
C PRO A 195 -0.30 -12.04 2.61
N MET A 196 -0.85 -12.05 1.40
CA MET A 196 -0.78 -10.86 0.56
C MET A 196 -1.55 -9.71 1.25
N LEU A 197 -0.89 -8.60 1.46
CA LEU A 197 -1.51 -7.39 2.00
C LEU A 197 -1.85 -6.45 0.85
N MET A 198 -3.06 -5.93 0.84
CA MET A 198 -3.53 -4.99 -0.16
C MET A 198 -4.05 -3.71 0.49
N THR A 199 -3.64 -2.60 -0.06
CA THR A 199 -4.24 -1.30 0.22
C THR A 199 -4.79 -0.71 -1.07
N PHE A 200 -5.35 0.49 -0.98
CA PHE A 200 -6.01 1.12 -2.12
C PHE A 200 -5.66 2.61 -2.15
N ASN A 201 -5.48 3.15 -3.35
CA ASN A 201 -5.75 4.55 -3.56
C ASN A 201 -7.25 4.69 -3.79
N ALA A 202 -7.85 5.63 -3.10
CA ALA A 202 -9.28 5.85 -3.13
C ALA A 202 -9.58 7.33 -3.39
N ILE A 203 -10.71 7.58 -4.04
CA ILE A 203 -11.27 8.92 -4.19
C ILE A 203 -12.25 9.20 -3.06
N ALA A 204 -12.21 10.41 -2.54
CA ALA A 204 -13.14 10.92 -1.53
C ALA A 204 -13.58 12.33 -1.90
N ARG A 205 -14.87 12.64 -1.69
CA ARG A 205 -15.39 14.00 -1.79
C ARG A 205 -15.05 14.77 -0.53
N THR A 206 -14.54 15.98 -0.65
CA THR A 206 -14.30 16.85 0.48
C THR A 206 -15.61 17.53 0.92
N ARG A 207 -15.66 17.90 2.19
CA ARG A 207 -16.85 18.58 2.74
C ARG A 207 -16.90 20.05 2.32
N ALA A 208 -15.74 20.71 2.25
CA ALA A 208 -15.61 22.14 2.00
C ALA A 208 -15.51 22.50 0.51
N GLY A 209 -15.40 21.51 -0.39
CA GLY A 209 -15.37 21.74 -1.83
C GLY A 209 -16.65 22.44 -2.33
N ARG A 210 -16.49 23.40 -3.23
CA ARG A 210 -17.58 24.26 -3.72
C ARG A 210 -18.40 23.63 -4.85
N HIS A 211 -17.89 22.58 -5.48
CA HIS A 211 -18.52 21.92 -6.64
C HIS A 211 -18.89 20.45 -6.31
N PRO A 212 -19.77 20.20 -5.33
CA PRO A 212 -20.08 18.85 -4.89
C PRO A 212 -20.64 17.95 -6.01
N ALA A 213 -21.46 18.49 -6.91
CA ALA A 213 -22.02 17.74 -8.04
C ALA A 213 -20.93 17.31 -9.03
N ALA A 214 -19.95 18.16 -9.31
CA ALA A 214 -18.81 17.82 -10.17
C ALA A 214 -17.92 16.76 -9.54
N ALA A 215 -17.68 16.85 -8.22
CA ALA A 215 -16.94 15.85 -7.47
C ALA A 215 -17.65 14.49 -7.48
N GLU A 216 -18.96 14.45 -7.30
CA GLU A 216 -19.77 13.22 -7.36
C GLU A 216 -19.75 12.60 -8.77
N LEU A 217 -19.85 13.42 -9.83
CA LEU A 217 -19.70 12.96 -11.20
C LEU A 217 -18.33 12.35 -11.47
N LEU A 218 -17.25 12.94 -10.94
CA LEU A 218 -15.90 12.38 -11.03
C LEU A 218 -15.81 11.05 -10.29
N VAL A 219 -16.39 10.94 -9.09
CA VAL A 219 -16.47 9.69 -8.33
C VAL A 219 -17.20 8.63 -9.15
N ASP A 220 -18.40 8.94 -9.70
CA ASP A 220 -19.18 8.02 -10.51
C ASP A 220 -18.40 7.54 -11.74
N PHE A 221 -17.73 8.45 -12.46
CA PHE A 221 -16.91 8.11 -13.61
C PHE A 221 -15.77 7.18 -13.25
N LEU A 222 -14.97 7.52 -12.24
CA LEU A 222 -13.81 6.72 -11.82
C LEU A 222 -14.20 5.33 -11.31
N LEU A 223 -15.41 5.18 -10.76
CA LEU A 223 -15.92 3.90 -10.28
C LEU A 223 -16.65 3.09 -11.35
N SER A 224 -17.01 3.71 -12.46
CA SER A 224 -17.65 3.02 -13.58
C SER A 224 -16.76 1.95 -14.19
N LYS A 225 -17.36 1.01 -14.95
CA LYS A 225 -16.58 0.00 -15.68
C LYS A 225 -15.58 0.65 -16.65
N GLN A 226 -15.96 1.76 -17.28
CA GLN A 226 -15.11 2.48 -18.22
C GLN A 226 -13.93 3.14 -17.53
N GLY A 227 -14.16 3.89 -16.46
CA GLY A 227 -13.09 4.52 -15.67
C GLY A 227 -12.10 3.49 -15.12
N GLN A 228 -12.61 2.39 -14.58
CA GLN A 228 -11.78 1.33 -14.05
C GLN A 228 -11.04 0.52 -15.13
N LYS A 229 -11.61 0.37 -16.34
CA LYS A 229 -10.89 -0.18 -17.49
C LYS A 229 -9.73 0.73 -17.89
N MET A 230 -9.92 2.04 -17.84
CA MET A 230 -8.87 3.04 -18.10
C MET A 230 -7.73 2.93 -17.08
N VAL A 231 -8.03 2.79 -15.79
CA VAL A 231 -7.05 2.53 -14.74
C VAL A 231 -6.17 1.32 -15.06
N GLY A 232 -6.78 0.21 -15.48
CA GLY A 232 -6.07 -1.04 -15.75
C GLY A 232 -5.39 -1.13 -17.11
N SER A 233 -5.76 -0.32 -18.08
CA SER A 233 -5.20 -0.38 -19.44
C SER A 233 -4.23 0.75 -19.73
N THR A 234 -4.61 2.00 -19.42
CA THR A 234 -3.79 3.17 -19.70
C THR A 234 -2.74 3.43 -18.65
N TYR A 235 -3.13 3.38 -17.37
CA TYR A 235 -2.22 3.68 -16.25
C TYR A 235 -1.45 2.46 -15.73
N GLN A 236 -1.71 1.28 -16.29
CA GLN A 236 -1.05 0.03 -15.90
C GLN A 236 -1.10 -0.22 -14.37
N ARG A 237 -2.22 0.12 -13.75
CA ARG A 237 -2.51 -0.12 -12.34
C ARG A 237 -3.59 -1.20 -12.21
N ILE A 238 -3.68 -1.83 -11.06
CA ILE A 238 -4.69 -2.84 -10.79
C ILE A 238 -5.99 -2.13 -10.40
N PRO A 239 -7.07 -2.20 -11.21
CA PRO A 239 -8.35 -1.58 -10.85
C PRO A 239 -8.89 -2.19 -9.55
N ALA A 240 -9.61 -1.41 -8.76
CA ALA A 240 -10.27 -1.92 -7.57
C ALA A 240 -11.59 -2.66 -7.89
N ARG A 241 -12.17 -2.40 -9.06
CA ARG A 241 -13.39 -3.05 -9.56
C ARG A 241 -13.07 -4.36 -10.28
N ALA A 242 -13.85 -5.41 -10.03
CA ALA A 242 -13.81 -6.64 -10.80
C ALA A 242 -14.54 -6.49 -12.16
N GLY A 243 -14.30 -7.43 -13.10
CA GLY A 243 -15.02 -7.50 -14.38
C GLY A 243 -14.78 -6.35 -15.34
N THR A 244 -13.66 -5.64 -15.23
CA THR A 244 -13.33 -4.47 -16.08
C THR A 244 -12.90 -4.86 -17.48
N GLY A 245 -12.41 -6.09 -17.68
CA GLY A 245 -11.79 -6.53 -18.92
C GLY A 245 -10.45 -5.84 -19.23
N ALA A 246 -9.90 -5.06 -18.28
CA ALA A 246 -8.63 -4.39 -18.43
C ALA A 246 -7.47 -5.39 -18.50
N HIS A 247 -6.32 -4.92 -19.02
CA HIS A 247 -5.12 -5.74 -19.11
C HIS A 247 -4.59 -6.15 -17.72
N TYR A 248 -4.63 -5.24 -16.73
CA TYR A 248 -4.33 -5.46 -15.32
C TYR A 248 -5.60 -5.68 -14.49
N ALA A 249 -6.63 -6.33 -15.06
CA ALA A 249 -7.87 -6.58 -14.33
C ALA A 249 -7.59 -7.29 -13.00
N PHE A 250 -8.30 -6.89 -11.96
CA PHE A 250 -8.13 -7.41 -10.60
C PHE A 250 -8.12 -8.94 -10.55
N GLU A 251 -9.09 -9.57 -11.21
CA GLU A 251 -9.24 -11.02 -11.27
C GLU A 251 -8.09 -11.74 -11.99
N LYS A 252 -7.42 -11.06 -12.94
CA LYS A 252 -6.26 -11.62 -13.65
C LYS A 252 -4.98 -11.55 -12.81
N VAL A 253 -4.84 -10.51 -12.00
CA VAL A 253 -3.61 -10.20 -11.27
C VAL A 253 -3.64 -10.83 -9.88
N VAL A 254 -4.74 -10.68 -9.16
CA VAL A 254 -4.94 -11.22 -7.80
C VAL A 254 -5.47 -12.64 -7.86
N GLY A 255 -6.31 -12.94 -8.85
CA GLY A 255 -6.91 -14.26 -9.04
C GLY A 255 -7.76 -14.69 -7.85
N LYS A 256 -7.56 -15.92 -7.39
CA LYS A 256 -8.21 -16.50 -6.20
C LYS A 256 -7.37 -16.36 -4.92
N GLU A 257 -6.26 -15.64 -4.96
CA GLU A 257 -5.39 -15.48 -3.80
C GLU A 257 -6.12 -14.70 -2.69
N LYS A 258 -6.05 -15.24 -1.49
CA LYS A 258 -6.59 -14.54 -0.31
C LYS A 258 -5.69 -13.38 0.04
N PHE A 259 -6.27 -12.22 0.28
CA PHE A 259 -5.56 -11.05 0.75
C PHE A 259 -6.23 -10.44 1.98
N ILE A 260 -5.47 -9.67 2.73
CA ILE A 260 -5.96 -8.87 3.84
C ILE A 260 -5.90 -7.40 3.41
N SER A 261 -7.04 -6.71 3.51
CA SER A 261 -7.08 -5.26 3.28
C SER A 261 -6.37 -4.53 4.41
N PHE A 262 -5.53 -3.57 4.06
CA PHE A 262 -4.59 -2.92 4.96
C PHE A 262 -4.46 -1.42 4.64
N PRO A 263 -4.32 -0.54 5.64
CA PRO A 263 -4.79 -0.76 7.00
C PRO A 263 -6.31 -0.63 7.08
N GLY A 264 -6.94 -1.48 7.90
CA GLY A 264 -8.33 -1.25 8.32
C GLY A 264 -8.39 -0.27 9.51
N GLU A 265 -9.54 0.33 9.76
CA GLU A 265 -9.74 1.27 10.90
C GLU A 265 -9.27 0.67 12.25
N ARG A 266 -9.44 -0.63 12.43
CA ARG A 266 -9.03 -1.36 13.65
C ARG A 266 -7.51 -1.50 13.82
N MET A 267 -6.73 -1.26 12.76
CA MET A 267 -5.27 -1.45 12.77
C MET A 267 -4.51 -0.15 13.03
N LEU A 268 -5.16 1.01 12.92
CA LEU A 268 -4.50 2.32 13.04
C LEU A 268 -3.81 2.55 14.41
N PRO A 269 -4.43 2.27 15.56
CA PRO A 269 -3.78 2.50 16.86
C PRO A 269 -2.51 1.69 17.02
N THR A 270 -2.56 0.39 16.65
CA THR A 270 -1.42 -0.51 16.70
C THR A 270 -0.35 -0.17 15.65
N SER A 271 -0.75 0.45 14.53
CA SER A 271 0.18 0.83 13.45
C SER A 271 1.11 1.97 13.86
N ALA A 272 0.62 2.97 14.59
CA ALA A 272 1.44 4.11 15.01
C ALA A 272 2.60 3.67 15.93
N ASP A 273 2.29 2.86 16.95
CA ASP A 273 3.28 2.29 17.86
C ASP A 273 4.27 1.36 17.13
N SER A 274 3.76 0.53 16.22
CA SER A 274 4.60 -0.35 15.40
C SER A 274 5.55 0.44 14.50
N ILE A 275 5.08 1.51 13.83
CA ILE A 275 5.92 2.38 13.01
C ILE A 275 6.99 3.07 13.85
N SER A 276 6.66 3.54 15.07
CA SER A 276 7.65 4.10 16.00
C SER A 276 8.73 3.07 16.37
N THR A 277 8.34 1.83 16.61
CA THR A 277 9.28 0.74 16.87
C THR A 277 10.18 0.47 15.67
N LEU A 278 9.61 0.41 14.46
CA LEU A 278 10.38 0.23 13.22
C LEU A 278 11.35 1.37 12.99
N ALA A 279 10.92 2.62 13.21
CA ALA A 279 11.78 3.78 13.07
C ALA A 279 13.02 3.67 13.97
N LYS A 280 12.88 3.23 15.21
CA LYS A 280 14.00 3.01 16.14
C LYS A 280 14.93 1.88 15.71
N LEU A 281 14.37 0.76 15.20
CA LEU A 281 15.15 -0.42 14.82
C LEU A 281 15.91 -0.26 13.51
N PHE A 282 15.34 0.48 12.55
CA PHE A 282 15.89 0.65 11.20
C PHE A 282 16.54 2.02 10.96
N ALA A 283 16.47 2.97 11.90
CA ALA A 283 17.27 4.19 11.87
C ALA A 283 18.74 3.83 12.03
N LYS A 284 19.54 4.10 11.01
CA LYS A 284 21.01 3.99 11.02
C LYS A 284 21.63 5.35 11.10
#